data_e80d95dd91bff1465c48f422d25577dd
#
_entry.id   e80d95dd91bff1465c48f422d25577dd
#
_cell.length_a   1.000
_cell.length_b   1.000
_cell.length_c   1.000
_cell.angle_alpha   90.00
_cell.angle_beta   90.00
_cell.angle_gamma   90.00
#
_symmetry.space_group_name_H-M   'P 1'
#
loop_
_entity.id
_entity.type
_entity.pdbx_description
1 polymer ?
#
loop_
_entity_poly.entity_id
_entity_poly.type
_entity_poly.pdbx_seq_one_letter_code
_entity_poly.pdbx_strand_id
1 'polypeptide(L)'
;MFDRPEGRFRRSDGALTLQVIDPSPSRLMVSEAMLLMGAVVAGFGQEHSLPLPFRSQPAAELPSSDELDRIPEGPARDAAIKRCLSRGVQGTRAMPHFSLGLEAYVQATSPIRRYADLIAHRQIIAQLSALEPMDEERVGEMIDDLDDPLRQS
;
A
#
# COMPACT_ATOMS: atom_id res chain seq x y z
N MET A 1 -3.34 10.41 -6.48
CA MET A 1 -3.90 9.03 -6.53
C MET A 1 -4.43 8.78 -7.94
N PHE A 2 -4.07 7.67 -8.58
CA PHE A 2 -4.56 7.38 -9.92
C PHE A 2 -6.01 6.90 -9.84
N ASP A 3 -6.91 7.71 -10.35
CA ASP A 3 -8.32 7.38 -10.46
C ASP A 3 -8.51 6.41 -11.63
N ARG A 4 -8.67 5.12 -11.34
CA ARG A 4 -8.84 4.09 -12.37
C ARG A 4 -10.24 3.53 -12.32
N PRO A 5 -10.94 3.49 -13.45
CA PRO A 5 -12.12 2.67 -13.55
C PRO A 5 -11.75 1.20 -13.30
N GLU A 6 -12.45 0.54 -12.42
CA GLU A 6 -12.29 -0.87 -12.13
C GLU A 6 -13.12 -1.69 -13.13
N GLY A 7 -12.47 -2.56 -13.89
CA GLY A 7 -13.16 -3.50 -14.77
C GLY A 7 -13.57 -4.75 -14.00
N ARG A 8 -14.85 -5.06 -13.99
CA ARG A 8 -15.39 -6.30 -13.40
C ARG A 8 -16.09 -7.13 -14.46
N PHE A 9 -15.65 -8.38 -14.62
CA PHE A 9 -16.37 -9.34 -15.45
C PHE A 9 -17.55 -9.92 -14.70
N ARG A 10 -18.73 -9.84 -15.29
CA ARG A 10 -19.95 -10.44 -14.77
C ARG A 10 -20.48 -11.46 -15.77
N ARG A 11 -20.81 -12.65 -15.30
CA ARG A 11 -21.46 -13.67 -16.11
C ARG A 11 -22.96 -13.65 -15.80
N SER A 12 -23.80 -13.37 -16.80
CA SER A 12 -25.25 -13.45 -16.70
C SER A 12 -25.77 -14.15 -17.95
N ASP A 13 -26.63 -15.14 -17.77
CA ASP A 13 -27.31 -15.90 -18.85
C ASP A 13 -26.35 -16.46 -19.92
N GLY A 14 -25.16 -16.90 -19.48
CA GLY A 14 -24.13 -17.45 -20.36
C GLY A 14 -23.28 -16.41 -21.10
N ALA A 15 -23.63 -15.15 -21.06
CA ALA A 15 -22.84 -14.04 -21.63
C ALA A 15 -21.88 -13.45 -20.60
N LEU A 16 -20.67 -13.11 -21.08
CA LEU A 16 -19.66 -12.43 -20.28
C LEU A 16 -19.73 -10.92 -20.61
N THR A 17 -20.07 -10.13 -19.60
CA THR A 17 -20.11 -8.67 -19.75
C THR A 17 -19.01 -8.02 -18.93
N LEU A 18 -18.32 -7.00 -19.49
CA LEU A 18 -17.39 -6.16 -18.78
C LEU A 18 -18.18 -4.96 -18.22
N GLN A 19 -18.28 -4.90 -16.91
CA GLN A 19 -18.83 -3.73 -16.22
C GLN A 19 -17.66 -2.83 -15.81
N VAL A 20 -17.62 -1.63 -16.36
CA VAL A 20 -16.69 -0.58 -15.90
C VAL A 20 -17.34 0.10 -14.70
N ILE A 21 -16.64 0.11 -13.58
CA ILE A 21 -17.09 0.75 -12.34
C ILE A 21 -16.32 2.06 -12.23
N ASP A 22 -17.02 3.15 -12.43
CA ASP A 22 -16.45 4.48 -12.26
C ASP A 22 -16.15 4.76 -10.77
N PRO A 23 -15.12 5.56 -10.48
CA PRO A 23 -14.85 6.03 -9.14
C PRO A 23 -16.05 6.79 -8.59
N SER A 24 -16.46 6.44 -7.39
CA SER A 24 -17.55 7.13 -6.69
C SER A 24 -17.01 7.88 -5.47
N PRO A 25 -17.67 8.95 -5.01
CA PRO A 25 -17.26 9.67 -3.80
C PRO A 25 -17.10 8.75 -2.57
N SER A 26 -17.95 7.73 -2.44
CA SER A 26 -17.86 6.76 -1.34
C SER A 26 -16.60 5.88 -1.45
N ARG A 27 -16.21 5.49 -2.65
CA ARG A 27 -14.97 4.72 -2.86
C ARG A 27 -13.73 5.58 -2.57
N LEU A 28 -13.76 6.83 -3.00
CA LEU A 28 -12.70 7.79 -2.69
C LEU A 28 -12.58 7.98 -1.17
N MET A 29 -13.68 8.22 -0.48
CA MET A 29 -13.72 8.36 0.98
C MET A 29 -13.11 7.15 1.69
N VAL A 30 -13.46 5.92 1.27
CA VAL A 30 -12.88 4.69 1.83
C VAL A 30 -11.39 4.62 1.56
N SER A 31 -10.95 4.93 0.34
CA SER A 31 -9.52 4.93 -0.01
C SER A 31 -8.72 5.92 0.83
N GLU A 32 -9.23 7.15 1.01
CA GLU A 32 -8.58 8.16 1.84
C GLU A 32 -8.55 7.75 3.31
N ALA A 33 -9.63 7.16 3.83
CA ALA A 33 -9.67 6.62 5.19
C ALA A 33 -8.63 5.50 5.40
N MET A 34 -8.44 4.63 4.40
CA MET A 34 -7.41 3.58 4.44
C MET A 34 -5.99 4.15 4.45
N LEU A 35 -5.74 5.20 3.66
CA LEU A 35 -4.45 5.89 3.65
C LEU A 35 -4.20 6.62 4.98
N LEU A 36 -5.20 7.33 5.49
CA LEU A 36 -5.12 8.01 6.78
C LEU A 36 -4.82 7.01 7.90
N MET A 37 -5.52 5.88 7.95
CA MET A 37 -5.23 4.83 8.93
C MET A 37 -3.77 4.35 8.84
N GLY A 38 -3.27 4.11 7.64
CA GLY A 38 -1.89 3.68 7.44
C GLY A 38 -0.86 4.71 7.88
N ALA A 39 -1.12 6.00 7.67
CA ALA A 39 -0.27 7.09 8.14
C ALA A 39 -0.31 7.21 9.68
N VAL A 40 -1.50 7.11 10.29
CA VAL A 40 -1.66 7.15 11.75
C VAL A 40 -0.95 5.98 12.43
N VAL A 41 -1.10 4.76 11.89
CA VAL A 41 -0.40 3.56 12.40
C VAL A 41 1.12 3.73 12.28
N ALA A 42 1.60 4.29 11.16
CA ALA A 42 3.02 4.54 10.99
C ALA A 42 3.55 5.58 12.01
N GLY A 43 2.80 6.68 12.22
CA GLY A 43 3.13 7.69 13.23
C GLY A 43 3.16 7.12 14.65
N PHE A 44 2.17 6.29 15.01
CA PHE A 44 2.14 5.59 16.28
C PHE A 44 3.38 4.70 16.47
N GLY A 45 3.76 3.94 15.43
CA GLY A 45 4.96 3.11 15.46
C GLY A 45 6.24 3.94 15.69
N GLN A 46 6.37 5.09 15.03
CA GLN A 46 7.52 5.98 15.22
C GLN A 46 7.56 6.59 16.62
N GLU A 47 6.43 7.08 17.14
CA GLU A 47 6.31 7.70 18.46
C GLU A 47 6.70 6.72 19.58
N HIS A 48 6.33 5.46 19.45
CA HIS A 48 6.61 4.42 20.45
C HIS A 48 7.86 3.58 20.13
N SER A 49 8.64 3.93 19.11
CA SER A 49 9.78 3.13 18.63
C SER A 49 9.41 1.65 18.42
N LEU A 50 8.20 1.42 17.94
CA LEU A 50 7.61 0.10 17.74
C LEU A 50 7.99 -0.45 16.35
N PRO A 51 8.64 -1.62 16.25
CA PRO A 51 8.91 -2.24 14.98
C PRO A 51 7.61 -2.61 14.28
N LEU A 52 7.36 -2.02 13.11
CA LEU A 52 6.18 -2.28 12.29
C LEU A 52 6.62 -2.64 10.86
N PRO A 53 5.80 -3.36 10.09
CA PRO A 53 6.05 -3.61 8.68
C PRO A 53 5.79 -2.34 7.84
N PHE A 54 6.69 -1.37 7.96
CA PHE A 54 6.62 -0.14 7.17
C PHE A 54 6.73 -0.44 5.69
N ARG A 55 5.97 0.31 4.91
CA ARG A 55 6.01 0.22 3.46
C ARG A 55 6.54 1.51 2.87
N SER A 56 7.63 1.42 2.14
CA SER A 56 8.33 2.53 1.53
C SER A 56 8.35 2.41 0.01
N GLN A 57 8.58 3.51 -0.66
CA GLN A 57 8.81 3.54 -2.09
C GLN A 57 9.83 4.64 -2.40
N PRO A 58 10.98 4.30 -3.00
CA PRO A 58 11.97 5.27 -3.38
C PRO A 58 11.40 6.35 -4.31
N ALA A 59 11.98 7.54 -4.25
CA ALA A 59 11.66 8.61 -5.19
C ALA A 59 11.91 8.15 -6.63
N ALA A 60 11.05 8.60 -7.52
CA ALA A 60 11.13 8.28 -8.94
C ALA A 60 11.34 9.56 -9.76
N GLU A 61 12.16 9.46 -10.79
CA GLU A 61 12.23 10.50 -11.81
C GLU A 61 11.00 10.38 -12.72
N LEU A 62 10.10 11.32 -12.59
CA LEU A 62 8.90 11.35 -13.42
C LEU A 62 9.21 12.05 -14.76
N PRO A 63 8.50 11.68 -15.86
CA PRO A 63 8.62 12.39 -17.10
C PRO A 63 8.31 13.88 -16.94
N SER A 64 9.00 14.72 -17.68
CA SER A 64 8.73 16.16 -17.68
C SER A 64 7.30 16.48 -18.17
N SER A 65 6.81 17.67 -17.86
CA SER A 65 5.50 18.12 -18.33
C SER A 65 5.40 18.03 -19.86
N ASP A 66 6.46 18.44 -20.59
CA ASP A 66 6.49 18.42 -22.04
C ASP A 66 6.42 17.00 -22.63
N GLU A 67 7.01 16.02 -21.93
CA GLU A 67 6.93 14.61 -22.34
C GLU A 67 5.54 14.04 -22.05
N LEU A 68 4.93 14.39 -20.91
CA LEU A 68 3.58 13.96 -20.56
C LEU A 68 2.53 14.57 -21.48
N ASP A 69 2.71 15.81 -21.92
CA ASP A 69 1.77 16.49 -22.83
C ASP A 69 1.72 15.89 -24.24
N ARG A 70 2.77 15.15 -24.63
CA ARG A 70 2.79 14.36 -25.87
C ARG A 70 1.98 13.07 -25.79
N ILE A 71 1.57 12.68 -24.58
CA ILE A 71 0.79 11.47 -24.34
C ILE A 71 -0.65 11.89 -24.02
N PRO A 72 -1.66 11.34 -24.70
CA PRO A 72 -3.06 11.64 -24.39
C PRO A 72 -3.36 11.43 -22.91
N GLU A 73 -4.18 12.31 -22.33
CA GLU A 73 -4.64 12.14 -20.95
C GLU A 73 -5.40 10.82 -20.75
N GLY A 74 -5.33 10.29 -19.53
CA GLY A 74 -6.00 9.06 -19.16
C GLY A 74 -5.06 7.85 -19.07
N PRO A 75 -5.52 6.62 -19.38
CA PRO A 75 -4.80 5.38 -19.07
C PRO A 75 -3.39 5.27 -19.65
N ALA A 76 -3.15 5.89 -20.82
CA ALA A 76 -1.83 5.86 -21.47
C ALA A 76 -0.81 6.70 -20.68
N ARG A 77 -1.20 7.92 -20.28
CA ARG A 77 -0.37 8.82 -19.45
C ARG A 77 -0.12 8.22 -18.07
N ASP A 78 -1.15 7.66 -17.44
CA ASP A 78 -1.03 6.95 -16.16
C ASP A 78 -0.05 5.77 -16.25
N ALA A 79 -0.09 5.00 -17.33
CA ALA A 79 0.82 3.89 -17.55
C ALA A 79 2.27 4.37 -17.75
N ALA A 80 2.47 5.51 -18.41
CA ALA A 80 3.80 6.12 -18.57
C ALA A 80 4.38 6.53 -17.20
N ILE A 81 3.62 7.23 -16.39
CA ILE A 81 4.02 7.62 -15.03
C ILE A 81 4.32 6.39 -14.18
N LYS A 82 3.45 5.38 -14.22
CA LYS A 82 3.63 4.16 -13.41
C LYS A 82 4.87 3.36 -13.74
N ARG A 83 5.31 3.36 -15.00
CA ARG A 83 6.56 2.69 -15.39
C ARG A 83 7.80 3.32 -14.77
N CYS A 84 7.74 4.59 -14.40
CA CYS A 84 8.83 5.28 -13.71
C CYS A 84 8.87 5.00 -12.21
N LEU A 85 7.75 4.50 -11.63
CA LEU A 85 7.68 4.22 -10.20
C LEU A 85 8.42 2.93 -9.85
N SER A 86 9.29 3.01 -8.85
CA SER A 86 9.93 1.84 -8.26
C SER A 86 8.91 0.96 -7.54
N ARG A 87 9.22 -0.32 -7.40
CA ARG A 87 8.42 -1.23 -6.55
C ARG A 87 8.55 -0.79 -5.09
N GLY A 88 7.42 -0.81 -4.37
CA GLY A 88 7.44 -0.60 -2.92
C GLY A 88 8.17 -1.74 -2.21
N VAL A 89 8.86 -1.39 -1.14
CA VAL A 89 9.64 -2.30 -0.30
C VAL A 89 9.01 -2.32 1.10
N GLN A 90 9.06 -3.46 1.78
CA GLN A 90 8.73 -3.58 3.19
C GLN A 90 9.99 -3.65 4.05
N GLY A 91 9.91 -3.14 5.28
CA GLY A 91 11.00 -3.20 6.25
C GLY A 91 10.55 -2.71 7.61
N THR A 92 11.42 -2.84 8.61
CA THR A 92 11.14 -2.45 10.00
C THR A 92 11.33 -0.96 10.27
N ARG A 93 11.89 -0.21 9.33
CA ARG A 93 12.17 1.22 9.45
C ARG A 93 11.23 2.05 8.62
N ALA A 94 10.74 3.14 9.22
CA ALA A 94 9.93 4.13 8.52
C ALA A 94 10.77 4.87 7.47
N MET A 95 10.32 4.83 6.22
CA MET A 95 10.90 5.57 5.10
C MET A 95 9.78 6.12 4.21
N PRO A 96 10.03 7.20 3.45
CA PRO A 96 9.01 7.81 2.61
C PRO A 96 8.42 6.85 1.57
N HIS A 97 7.14 7.04 1.29
CA HIS A 97 6.43 6.35 0.22
C HIS A 97 6.06 7.35 -0.90
N PHE A 98 6.89 7.40 -1.94
CA PHE A 98 6.85 8.43 -2.97
C PHE A 98 5.46 8.64 -3.59
N SER A 99 4.84 7.58 -4.12
CA SER A 99 3.55 7.72 -4.82
C SER A 99 2.36 8.02 -3.91
N LEU A 100 2.50 7.86 -2.60
CA LEU A 100 1.48 8.25 -1.63
C LEU A 100 1.74 9.66 -1.07
N GLY A 101 2.95 10.20 -1.24
CA GLY A 101 3.35 11.49 -0.66
C GLY A 101 3.39 11.45 0.87
N LEU A 102 3.70 10.29 1.46
CA LEU A 102 3.75 10.09 2.90
C LEU A 102 5.19 9.83 3.36
N GLU A 103 5.57 10.44 4.48
CA GLU A 103 6.88 10.26 5.11
C GLU A 103 7.03 8.87 5.76
N ALA A 104 5.92 8.26 6.17
CA ALA A 104 5.85 6.91 6.68
C ALA A 104 4.48 6.29 6.39
N TYR A 105 4.46 5.00 6.12
CA TYR A 105 3.21 4.28 5.83
C TYR A 105 3.28 2.83 6.29
N VAL A 106 2.21 2.35 6.89
CA VAL A 106 2.01 0.94 7.27
C VAL A 106 0.67 0.46 6.75
N GLN A 107 0.63 -0.69 6.09
CA GLN A 107 -0.65 -1.31 5.74
C GLN A 107 -1.23 -2.01 6.96
N ALA A 108 -2.47 -1.66 7.35
CA ALA A 108 -3.13 -2.23 8.53
C ALA A 108 -4.62 -2.53 8.32
N THR A 109 -5.16 -2.32 7.11
CA THR A 109 -6.61 -2.32 6.87
C THR A 109 -7.18 -3.67 6.42
N SER A 110 -6.35 -4.70 6.26
CA SER A 110 -6.81 -6.00 5.76
C SER A 110 -6.07 -7.21 6.38
N PRO A 111 -6.07 -7.36 7.73
CA PRO A 111 -5.29 -8.40 8.41
C PRO A 111 -5.77 -9.83 8.09
N ILE A 112 -7.01 -10.00 7.60
CA ILE A 112 -7.56 -11.31 7.23
C ILE A 112 -6.84 -11.92 6.01
N ARG A 113 -6.32 -11.08 5.11
CA ARG A 113 -5.72 -11.51 3.84
C ARG A 113 -4.28 -11.04 3.63
N ARG A 114 -3.76 -10.19 4.49
CA ARG A 114 -2.38 -9.70 4.44
C ARG A 114 -1.71 -9.94 5.79
N TYR A 115 -0.73 -10.83 5.78
CA TYR A 115 -0.04 -11.19 7.01
C TYR A 115 0.76 -10.01 7.61
N ALA A 116 1.32 -9.13 6.80
CA ALA A 116 1.97 -7.91 7.27
C ALA A 116 1.02 -7.01 8.08
N ASP A 117 -0.24 -6.87 7.65
CA ASP A 117 -1.24 -6.12 8.42
C ASP A 117 -1.51 -6.78 9.79
N LEU A 118 -1.50 -8.12 9.83
CA LEU A 118 -1.67 -8.86 11.09
C LEU A 118 -0.48 -8.65 12.04
N ILE A 119 0.75 -8.61 11.52
CA ILE A 119 1.94 -8.26 12.31
C ILE A 119 1.78 -6.87 12.91
N ALA A 120 1.37 -5.87 12.11
CA ALA A 120 1.13 -4.52 12.59
C ALA A 120 0.09 -4.48 13.72
N HIS A 121 -1.03 -5.19 13.56
CA HIS A 121 -2.06 -5.29 14.60
C HIS A 121 -1.52 -5.92 15.89
N ARG A 122 -0.75 -7.01 15.79
CA ARG A 122 -0.17 -7.66 16.98
C ARG A 122 0.76 -6.73 17.75
N GLN A 123 1.61 -6.00 17.06
CA GLN A 123 2.53 -5.03 17.65
C GLN A 123 1.77 -3.90 18.37
N ILE A 124 0.76 -3.32 17.71
CA ILE A 124 -0.06 -2.25 18.29
C ILE A 124 -0.82 -2.75 19.52
N ILE A 125 -1.44 -3.94 19.44
CA ILE A 125 -2.18 -4.52 20.56
C ILE A 125 -1.25 -4.79 21.73
N ALA A 126 -0.06 -5.35 21.49
CA ALA A 126 0.92 -5.58 22.54
C ALA A 126 1.29 -4.27 23.24
N GLN A 127 1.62 -3.22 22.49
CA GLN A 127 1.94 -1.90 23.02
C GLN A 127 0.80 -1.30 23.84
N LEU A 128 -0.44 -1.35 23.35
CA LEU A 128 -1.61 -0.78 24.02
C LEU A 128 -2.04 -1.59 25.26
N SER A 129 -1.75 -2.88 25.28
CA SER A 129 -2.09 -3.78 26.40
C SER A 129 -0.95 -3.93 27.42
N ALA A 130 0.11 -3.12 27.31
CA ALA A 130 1.31 -3.22 28.13
C ALA A 130 1.93 -4.64 28.14
N LEU A 131 1.77 -5.37 27.03
CA LEU A 131 2.47 -6.60 26.72
C LEU A 131 3.78 -6.27 26.02
N GLU A 132 4.73 -7.21 26.03
CA GLU A 132 6.00 -7.03 25.33
C GLU A 132 5.78 -7.21 23.80
N PRO A 133 6.00 -6.16 22.99
CA PRO A 133 5.99 -6.30 21.53
C PRO A 133 7.16 -7.16 21.04
N MET A 134 7.03 -7.72 19.84
CA MET A 134 8.15 -8.39 19.18
C MET A 134 9.26 -7.36 18.89
N ASP A 135 10.50 -7.78 19.00
CA ASP A 135 11.67 -6.96 18.64
C ASP A 135 11.81 -6.75 17.11
N GLU A 136 12.74 -5.86 16.73
CA GLU A 136 12.98 -5.51 15.33
C GLU A 136 13.46 -6.70 14.51
N GLU A 137 14.31 -7.56 15.10
CA GLU A 137 14.86 -8.75 14.44
C GLU A 137 13.73 -9.72 14.07
N ARG A 138 12.85 -10.02 15.02
CA ARG A 138 11.72 -10.93 14.80
C ARG A 138 10.72 -10.41 13.77
N VAL A 139 10.41 -9.11 13.80
CA VAL A 139 9.53 -8.50 12.79
C VAL A 139 10.20 -8.51 11.41
N GLY A 140 11.52 -8.27 11.36
CA GLY A 140 12.32 -8.34 10.13
C GLY A 140 12.27 -9.73 9.49
N GLU A 141 12.56 -10.79 10.26
CA GLU A 141 12.46 -12.18 9.77
C GLU A 141 11.07 -12.49 9.17
N MET A 142 10.01 -12.06 9.87
CA MET A 142 8.63 -12.30 9.39
C MET A 142 8.31 -11.54 8.10
N ILE A 143 8.92 -10.37 7.88
CA ILE A 143 8.78 -9.61 6.63
C ILE A 143 9.55 -10.31 5.50
N ASP A 144 10.78 -10.73 5.75
CA ASP A 144 11.62 -11.42 4.78
C ASP A 144 10.97 -12.75 4.32
N ASP A 145 10.35 -13.48 5.24
CA ASP A 145 9.57 -14.69 4.93
C ASP A 145 8.38 -14.42 3.98
N LEU A 146 7.81 -13.21 4.01
CA LEU A 146 6.72 -12.83 3.11
C LEU A 146 7.19 -12.45 1.70
N ASP A 147 8.41 -11.95 1.58
CA ASP A 147 8.98 -11.54 0.30
C ASP A 147 9.67 -12.71 -0.44
N ASP A 148 9.82 -13.89 0.21
CA ASP A 148 10.40 -15.09 -0.41
C ASP A 148 9.40 -15.77 -1.36
N PRO A 149 9.58 -15.68 -2.70
CA PRO A 149 8.68 -16.27 -3.68
C PRO A 149 8.66 -17.82 -3.66
N LEU A 150 9.66 -18.45 -3.04
CA LEU A 150 9.76 -19.92 -2.97
C LEU A 150 8.85 -20.53 -1.89
N ARG A 151 8.38 -19.73 -0.94
CA ARG A 151 7.47 -20.17 0.13
C ARG A 151 5.99 -19.93 -0.21
N GLN A 152 5.70 -19.28 -1.34
CA GLN A 152 4.34 -18.97 -1.81
C GLN A 152 3.81 -19.95 -2.86
N SER A 153 4.54 -21.04 -3.18
CA SER A 153 4.15 -22.06 -4.17
C SER A 153 3.58 -23.32 -3.55
#